data_01ff506c8f7274e533f52bdb1b947b03
#
_entry.id   01ff506c8f7274e533f52bdb1b947b03
#
_cell.length_a   1.000
_cell.length_b   1.000
_cell.length_c   1.000
_cell.angle_alpha   90.00
_cell.angle_beta   90.00
_cell.angle_gamma   90.00
#
_symmetry.space_group_name_H-M   'P 1'
#
loop_
_entity.id
_entity.type
_entity.pdbx_description
1 polymer ?
#
loop_
_entity_poly.entity_id
_entity_poly.type
_entity_poly.pdbx_seq_one_letter_code
_entity_poly.pdbx_strand_id
1 'polypeptide(L)'
;MVENILRHLDYTPNRQQSLVIEALARFCAPVVAKTPPEGASTDPAFILAGYAGTGKSSLTGALVAALDEMQAPAVLLAPTGRAAKVFGAYARHTAFTIHRHIYRHSLDGGFPGLRENRHDNTLFIVDEASMISGEPSPNGNSLLEDLIQYIFAGVGNRLILLGDTAQLPPVGSDSSPALDPDVLRTFGLKVSRAMLTATVRQDANSGILLNATALRRAMAEGNISLIPKIIIGQHSDTSIVLPEELPEEIETAYRRDGIENTLLITRTNARATAFNKAIREQVLYLDSVISPGEQILIGKNNYFWPRKVKGLDFIANGDIAVVSRVYGYEKKYGLSFADVEITLPDFDTALDCKIVLDTLWSDTPALSYEQLTRLYNELLTDDSIHNSYDYQARARTVASNPYWNALQVKYAYCVTCHKAQGGQWDNVFVDMGYIHPDSAGLELYRWLYTAITRARRRLSVIDTES
;
A
#
# COMPACT_ATOMS: atom_id res chain seq x y z
N MET A 1 21.15 21.73 10.17
CA MET A 1 20.02 20.95 9.67
C MET A 1 19.52 21.45 8.31
N VAL A 2 19.10 22.71 8.15
CA VAL A 2 18.62 23.22 6.83
C VAL A 2 19.67 23.04 5.75
N GLU A 3 20.92 23.47 5.98
CA GLU A 3 22.00 23.31 5.02
C GLU A 3 22.30 21.84 4.67
N ASN A 4 22.18 20.94 5.66
CA ASN A 4 22.38 19.51 5.43
C ASN A 4 21.28 18.94 4.53
N ILE A 5 20.00 19.30 4.76
CA ILE A 5 18.91 18.89 3.87
C ILE A 5 19.12 19.41 2.45
N LEU A 6 19.48 20.70 2.31
CA LEU A 6 19.71 21.32 1.01
C LEU A 6 20.85 20.66 0.22
N ARG A 7 21.90 20.19 0.89
CA ARG A 7 23.04 19.49 0.29
C ARG A 7 22.65 18.14 -0.36
N HIS A 8 21.62 17.50 0.17
CA HIS A 8 21.13 16.21 -0.31
C HIS A 8 19.99 16.32 -1.35
N LEU A 9 19.61 17.54 -1.74
CA LEU A 9 18.65 17.76 -2.83
C LEU A 9 19.39 17.89 -4.16
N ASP A 10 18.95 17.12 -5.16
CA ASP A 10 19.50 17.16 -6.53
C ASP A 10 18.94 18.35 -7.35
N TYR A 11 18.18 19.25 -6.73
CA TYR A 11 17.55 20.40 -7.38
C TYR A 11 17.41 21.59 -6.41
N THR A 12 17.22 22.79 -6.95
CA THR A 12 16.94 23.98 -6.15
C THR A 12 15.49 23.99 -5.67
N PRO A 13 15.24 24.00 -4.35
CA PRO A 13 13.88 23.99 -3.82
C PRO A 13 13.15 25.31 -4.16
N ASN A 14 11.86 25.22 -4.50
CA ASN A 14 11.01 26.37 -4.65
C ASN A 14 10.70 27.01 -3.27
N ARG A 15 10.08 28.21 -3.28
CA ARG A 15 9.76 28.94 -2.05
C ARG A 15 8.95 28.12 -1.04
N GLN A 16 7.98 27.33 -1.52
CA GLN A 16 7.15 26.48 -0.64
C GLN A 16 7.96 25.36 0.00
N GLN A 17 8.81 24.70 -0.78
CA GLN A 17 9.70 23.67 -0.28
C GLN A 17 10.74 24.21 0.70
N SER A 18 11.30 25.40 0.45
CA SER A 18 12.22 26.06 1.39
C SER A 18 11.56 26.28 2.76
N LEU A 19 10.32 26.77 2.79
CA LEU A 19 9.58 26.95 4.04
C LEU A 19 9.31 25.62 4.76
N VAL A 20 9.02 24.55 4.00
CA VAL A 20 8.84 23.19 4.57
C VAL A 20 10.15 22.66 5.14
N ILE A 21 11.28 22.86 4.45
CA ILE A 21 12.60 22.47 4.94
C ILE A 21 12.93 23.15 6.26
N GLU A 22 12.67 24.45 6.38
CA GLU A 22 12.86 25.19 7.62
C GLU A 22 11.96 24.68 8.75
N ALA A 23 10.69 24.37 8.44
CA ALA A 23 9.74 23.83 9.42
C ALA A 23 10.17 22.44 9.90
N LEU A 24 10.59 21.55 8.99
CA LEU A 24 11.11 20.23 9.32
C LEU A 24 12.42 20.31 10.14
N ALA A 25 13.32 21.23 9.80
CA ALA A 25 14.54 21.43 10.54
C ALA A 25 14.25 21.85 12.01
N ARG A 26 13.31 22.77 12.22
CA ARG A 26 12.87 23.14 13.57
C ARG A 26 12.19 21.98 14.30
N PHE A 27 11.38 21.21 13.59
CA PHE A 27 10.70 20.04 14.15
C PHE A 27 11.68 18.94 14.56
N CYS A 28 12.69 18.65 13.77
CA CYS A 28 13.68 17.59 14.04
C CYS A 28 14.75 18.01 15.07
N ALA A 29 14.91 19.33 15.34
CA ALA A 29 15.98 19.84 16.18
C ALA A 29 16.08 19.17 17.58
N PRO A 30 14.99 18.83 18.30
CA PRO A 30 15.07 18.16 19.60
C PRO A 30 15.62 16.72 19.54
N VAL A 31 15.50 16.05 18.39
CA VAL A 31 16.06 14.70 18.19
C VAL A 31 17.55 14.76 17.82
N VAL A 32 17.95 15.82 17.11
CA VAL A 32 19.30 16.01 16.59
C VAL A 32 20.25 16.58 17.66
N ALA A 33 19.77 17.50 18.47
CA ALA A 33 20.60 18.20 19.45
C ALA A 33 20.30 17.75 20.88
N LYS A 34 21.33 17.49 21.66
CA LYS A 34 21.21 17.19 23.13
C LYS A 34 20.49 18.31 23.87
N THR A 35 20.68 19.54 23.42
CA THR A 35 19.97 20.74 23.92
C THR A 35 19.29 21.39 22.72
N PRO A 36 17.96 21.36 22.61
CA PRO A 36 17.24 21.98 21.50
C PRO A 36 17.55 23.47 21.37
N PRO A 37 17.82 23.97 20.15
CA PRO A 37 18.04 25.39 19.94
C PRO A 37 16.76 26.21 20.22
N GLU A 38 16.95 27.52 20.47
CA GLU A 38 15.83 28.45 20.58
C GLU A 38 14.94 28.40 19.31
N GLY A 39 13.62 28.32 19.48
CA GLY A 39 12.65 28.19 18.39
C GLY A 39 12.47 26.78 17.84
N ALA A 40 13.05 25.74 18.48
CA ALA A 40 12.73 24.35 18.18
C ALA A 40 11.22 24.08 18.43
N SER A 41 10.61 23.24 17.57
CA SER A 41 9.21 22.87 17.74
C SER A 41 9.02 22.02 19.01
N THR A 42 8.00 22.33 19.78
CA THR A 42 7.57 21.52 20.94
C THR A 42 6.51 20.48 20.56
N ASP A 43 5.97 20.55 19.33
CA ASP A 43 4.91 19.65 18.88
C ASP A 43 5.50 18.25 18.64
N PRO A 44 4.87 17.17 19.17
CA PRO A 44 5.39 15.82 19.01
C PRO A 44 5.10 15.23 17.64
N ALA A 45 4.14 15.77 16.89
CA ALA A 45 3.73 15.27 15.57
C ALA A 45 3.78 16.36 14.50
N PHE A 46 4.11 15.96 13.26
CA PHE A 46 4.16 16.80 12.08
C PHE A 46 3.46 16.09 10.91
N ILE A 47 2.51 16.77 10.27
CA ILE A 47 1.90 16.30 9.02
C ILE A 47 2.55 17.04 7.85
N LEU A 48 3.20 16.32 6.96
CA LEU A 48 3.63 16.82 5.66
C LEU A 48 2.70 16.27 4.59
N ALA A 49 1.65 16.98 4.30
CA ALA A 49 0.76 16.68 3.19
C ALA A 49 1.31 17.26 1.90
N GLY A 50 1.01 16.61 0.78
CA GLY A 50 1.37 17.14 -0.54
C GLY A 50 0.90 16.23 -1.65
N TYR A 51 0.67 16.83 -2.80
CA TYR A 51 0.14 16.14 -3.96
C TYR A 51 1.21 15.34 -4.73
N ALA A 52 0.77 14.51 -5.68
CA ALA A 52 1.69 13.82 -6.59
C ALA A 52 2.57 14.84 -7.35
N GLY A 53 3.86 14.55 -7.48
CA GLY A 53 4.80 15.43 -8.20
C GLY A 53 5.25 16.70 -7.47
N THR A 54 4.89 16.91 -6.19
CA THR A 54 5.32 18.08 -5.41
C THR A 54 6.69 17.94 -4.72
N GLY A 55 7.34 16.78 -4.88
CA GLY A 55 8.68 16.53 -4.34
C GLY A 55 8.72 16.04 -2.91
N LYS A 56 7.61 15.52 -2.34
CA LYS A 56 7.58 14.92 -0.99
C LYS A 56 8.67 13.89 -0.79
N SER A 57 8.76 12.90 -1.70
CA SER A 57 9.73 11.80 -1.59
C SER A 57 11.17 12.30 -1.65
N SER A 58 11.49 13.20 -2.59
CA SER A 58 12.84 13.78 -2.70
C SER A 58 13.23 14.58 -1.46
N LEU A 59 12.28 15.37 -0.93
CA LEU A 59 12.50 16.17 0.27
C LEU A 59 12.66 15.27 1.51
N THR A 60 11.87 14.21 1.60
CA THR A 60 11.98 13.23 2.70
C THR A 60 13.27 12.42 2.60
N GLY A 61 13.70 12.01 1.41
CA GLY A 61 15.00 11.36 1.20
C GLY A 61 16.16 12.25 1.64
N ALA A 62 16.13 13.54 1.26
CA ALA A 62 17.13 14.51 1.71
C ALA A 62 17.11 14.74 3.24
N LEU A 63 15.91 14.74 3.85
CA LEU A 63 15.77 14.81 5.30
C LEU A 63 16.41 13.59 5.98
N VAL A 64 16.13 12.37 5.51
CA VAL A 64 16.68 11.13 6.06
C VAL A 64 18.21 11.12 5.93
N ALA A 65 18.75 11.47 4.75
CA ALA A 65 20.18 11.56 4.55
C ALA A 65 20.86 12.59 5.48
N ALA A 66 20.21 13.73 5.72
CA ALA A 66 20.70 14.72 6.67
C ALA A 66 20.66 14.21 8.13
N LEU A 67 19.66 13.43 8.51
CA LEU A 67 19.57 12.79 9.83
C LEU A 67 20.69 11.76 10.02
N ASP A 68 20.94 10.92 9.00
CA ASP A 68 22.02 9.92 9.02
C ASP A 68 23.41 10.60 9.16
N GLU A 69 23.65 11.68 8.40
CA GLU A 69 24.89 12.48 8.51
C GLU A 69 25.07 13.05 9.93
N MET A 70 23.97 13.44 10.58
CA MET A 70 23.95 13.99 11.94
C MET A 70 23.87 12.90 13.02
N GLN A 71 23.86 11.62 12.65
CA GLN A 71 23.70 10.47 13.55
C GLN A 71 22.45 10.55 14.43
N ALA A 72 21.38 11.18 13.93
CA ALA A 72 20.11 11.28 14.61
C ALA A 72 19.27 10.03 14.33
N PRO A 73 18.73 9.34 15.36
CA PRO A 73 18.00 8.09 15.16
C PRO A 73 16.67 8.34 14.43
N ALA A 74 16.46 7.60 13.35
CA ALA A 74 15.23 7.63 12.57
C ALA A 74 14.71 6.23 12.28
N VAL A 75 13.39 6.06 12.29
CA VAL A 75 12.69 4.83 11.91
C VAL A 75 11.72 5.15 10.78
N LEU A 76 11.88 4.47 9.65
CA LEU A 76 11.07 4.68 8.46
C LEU A 76 9.98 3.61 8.37
N LEU A 77 8.73 4.02 8.23
CA LEU A 77 7.56 3.15 8.23
C LEU A 77 6.65 3.44 7.03
N ALA A 78 5.91 2.42 6.59
CA ALA A 78 4.84 2.57 5.61
C ALA A 78 3.71 1.55 5.87
N PRO A 79 2.47 1.78 5.36
CA PRO A 79 1.35 0.87 5.59
C PRO A 79 1.51 -0.50 4.92
N THR A 80 2.16 -0.57 3.75
CA THR A 80 2.31 -1.79 2.94
C THR A 80 3.77 -2.12 2.65
N GLY A 81 4.07 -3.39 2.31
CA GLY A 81 5.41 -3.83 1.94
C GLY A 81 5.97 -3.06 0.74
N ARG A 82 5.13 -2.88 -0.30
CA ARG A 82 5.52 -2.12 -1.49
C ARG A 82 5.84 -0.65 -1.18
N ALA A 83 4.99 0.02 -0.38
CA ALA A 83 5.26 1.39 0.04
C ALA A 83 6.56 1.48 0.87
N ALA A 84 6.81 0.54 1.78
CA ALA A 84 8.04 0.48 2.56
C ALA A 84 9.28 0.29 1.66
N LYS A 85 9.21 -0.59 0.65
CA LYS A 85 10.30 -0.79 -0.32
C LYS A 85 10.59 0.49 -1.13
N VAL A 86 9.53 1.14 -1.65
CA VAL A 86 9.65 2.40 -2.39
C VAL A 86 10.24 3.49 -1.49
N PHE A 87 9.75 3.59 -0.24
CA PHE A 87 10.27 4.53 0.74
C PHE A 87 11.75 4.28 1.03
N GLY A 88 12.13 3.04 1.33
CA GLY A 88 13.52 2.66 1.57
C GLY A 88 14.44 2.97 0.39
N ALA A 89 13.97 2.75 -0.84
CA ALA A 89 14.75 3.00 -2.05
C ALA A 89 15.07 4.50 -2.24
N TYR A 90 14.09 5.40 -2.13
CA TYR A 90 14.37 6.82 -2.32
C TYR A 90 15.02 7.47 -1.09
N ALA A 91 14.76 6.98 0.11
CA ALA A 91 15.43 7.43 1.34
C ALA A 91 16.85 6.84 1.50
N ARG A 92 17.22 5.82 0.72
CA ARG A 92 18.47 5.05 0.84
C ARG A 92 18.70 4.52 2.25
N HIS A 93 17.61 4.17 2.93
CA HIS A 93 17.59 3.72 4.32
C HIS A 93 16.57 2.58 4.46
N THR A 94 16.76 1.68 5.44
CA THR A 94 15.81 0.59 5.65
C THR A 94 14.46 1.12 6.14
N ALA A 95 13.40 0.79 5.44
CA ALA A 95 12.04 1.08 5.85
C ALA A 95 11.26 -0.22 6.13
N PHE A 96 10.33 -0.18 7.07
CA PHE A 96 9.53 -1.32 7.49
C PHE A 96 8.04 -1.04 7.29
N THR A 97 7.25 -2.11 7.21
CA THR A 97 5.80 -1.90 7.35
C THR A 97 5.47 -1.57 8.81
N ILE A 98 4.43 -0.73 9.00
CA ILE A 98 3.95 -0.39 10.36
C ILE A 98 3.70 -1.67 11.15
N HIS A 99 2.96 -2.62 10.59
CA HIS A 99 2.63 -3.89 11.26
C HIS A 99 3.88 -4.66 11.70
N ARG A 100 4.89 -4.78 10.82
CA ARG A 100 6.14 -5.47 11.15
C ARG A 100 6.90 -4.80 12.29
N HIS A 101 6.84 -3.50 12.36
CA HIS A 101 7.62 -2.74 13.35
C HIS A 101 6.97 -2.72 14.72
N ILE A 102 5.64 -2.52 14.79
CA ILE A 102 4.94 -2.28 16.06
C ILE A 102 4.33 -3.54 16.70
N TYR A 103 4.04 -4.60 15.92
CA TYR A 103 3.44 -5.81 16.46
C TYR A 103 4.43 -6.94 16.65
N ARG A 104 4.19 -7.77 17.67
CA ARG A 104 4.89 -9.04 17.92
C ARG A 104 4.01 -10.21 17.52
N HIS A 105 4.64 -11.29 17.05
CA HIS A 105 3.92 -12.53 16.77
C HIS A 105 3.25 -13.07 18.04
N SER A 106 2.01 -13.51 17.92
CA SER A 106 1.39 -14.40 18.90
C SER A 106 1.80 -15.83 18.56
N LEU A 107 2.47 -16.50 19.48
CA LEU A 107 2.85 -17.91 19.34
C LEU A 107 1.63 -18.83 19.38
N ASP A 108 0.53 -18.36 19.95
CA ASP A 108 -0.69 -19.14 20.19
C ASP A 108 -1.78 -18.95 19.12
N GLY A 109 -1.47 -18.32 18.00
CA GLY A 109 -2.45 -18.06 16.92
C GLY A 109 -3.45 -16.94 17.21
N GLY A 110 -3.31 -16.23 18.34
CA GLY A 110 -4.09 -15.04 18.68
C GLY A 110 -3.66 -13.80 17.91
N PHE A 111 -4.38 -12.68 18.11
CA PHE A 111 -4.02 -11.41 17.52
C PHE A 111 -2.64 -10.94 18.00
N PRO A 112 -1.81 -10.37 17.11
CA PRO A 112 -0.51 -9.86 17.50
C PRO A 112 -0.67 -8.69 18.49
N GLY A 113 0.04 -8.77 19.63
CA GLY A 113 0.11 -7.66 20.58
C GLY A 113 1.15 -6.62 20.16
N LEU A 114 1.05 -5.40 20.70
CA LEU A 114 2.09 -4.40 20.51
C LEU A 114 3.42 -4.88 21.09
N ARG A 115 4.51 -4.57 20.38
CA ARG A 115 5.88 -4.71 20.89
C ARG A 115 6.15 -3.62 21.95
N GLU A 116 7.06 -3.92 22.86
CA GLU A 116 7.67 -2.89 23.69
C GLU A 116 8.50 -1.94 22.78
N ASN A 117 8.22 -0.64 22.86
CA ASN A 117 9.04 0.34 22.17
C ASN A 117 10.36 0.57 22.96
N ARG A 118 11.49 0.32 22.32
CA ARG A 118 12.83 0.53 22.90
C ARG A 118 13.54 1.75 22.30
N HIS A 119 12.82 2.58 21.58
CA HIS A 119 13.33 3.78 20.95
C HIS A 119 13.01 5.00 21.83
N ASP A 120 14.03 5.76 22.19
CA ASP A 120 13.91 7.07 22.81
C ASP A 120 14.57 8.12 21.92
N ASN A 121 14.10 9.37 22.00
CA ASN A 121 14.59 10.50 21.19
C ASN A 121 14.73 10.16 19.70
N THR A 122 13.78 9.41 19.16
CA THR A 122 13.81 8.87 17.81
C THR A 122 12.75 9.54 16.95
N LEU A 123 13.10 9.82 15.70
CA LEU A 123 12.15 10.34 14.71
C LEU A 123 11.52 9.18 13.94
N PHE A 124 10.23 9.01 14.09
CA PHE A 124 9.43 8.10 13.27
C PHE A 124 8.88 8.84 12.06
N ILE A 125 9.15 8.34 10.86
CA ILE A 125 8.67 8.91 9.60
C ILE A 125 7.80 7.87 8.93
N VAL A 126 6.53 8.19 8.72
CA VAL A 126 5.54 7.29 8.11
C VAL A 126 5.13 7.84 6.76
N ASP A 127 5.47 7.12 5.68
CA ASP A 127 5.02 7.47 4.33
C ASP A 127 3.68 6.79 3.99
N GLU A 128 2.99 7.32 2.99
CA GLU A 128 1.64 6.88 2.57
C GLU A 128 0.64 6.82 3.75
N ALA A 129 0.75 7.78 4.69
CA ALA A 129 -0.10 7.83 5.87
C ALA A 129 -1.60 7.99 5.53
N SER A 130 -1.94 8.42 4.31
CA SER A 130 -3.32 8.46 3.80
C SER A 130 -4.04 7.11 3.84
N MET A 131 -3.29 6.00 3.86
CA MET A 131 -3.83 4.64 3.90
C MET A 131 -4.06 4.10 5.31
N ILE A 132 -3.65 4.81 6.36
CA ILE A 132 -3.76 4.33 7.74
C ILE A 132 -5.21 4.47 8.20
N SER A 133 -5.84 3.32 8.54
CA SER A 133 -7.21 3.30 9.03
C SER A 133 -7.32 3.76 10.48
N GLY A 134 -8.37 4.53 10.75
CA GLY A 134 -8.84 4.84 12.10
C GLY A 134 -9.92 3.88 12.59
N GLU A 135 -10.35 2.91 11.78
CA GLU A 135 -11.35 1.93 12.16
C GLU A 135 -10.77 0.88 13.12
N PRO A 136 -11.50 0.50 14.17
CA PRO A 136 -11.06 -0.52 15.10
C PRO A 136 -10.83 -1.87 14.38
N SER A 137 -9.70 -2.50 14.69
CA SER A 137 -9.44 -3.88 14.31
C SER A 137 -10.17 -4.84 15.27
N PRO A 138 -10.22 -6.15 14.99
CA PRO A 138 -10.79 -7.13 15.91
C PRO A 138 -10.20 -7.12 17.33
N ASN A 139 -9.05 -6.50 17.53
CA ASN A 139 -8.41 -6.32 18.86
C ASN A 139 -9.00 -5.13 19.64
N GLY A 140 -9.86 -4.33 19.05
CA GLY A 140 -10.47 -3.15 19.66
C GLY A 140 -9.83 -1.81 19.28
N ASN A 141 -8.53 -1.75 19.00
CA ASN A 141 -7.83 -0.54 18.60
C ASN A 141 -7.71 -0.42 17.06
N SER A 142 -7.61 0.80 16.56
CA SER A 142 -7.24 1.04 15.17
C SER A 142 -5.73 0.97 14.96
N LEU A 143 -5.30 0.79 13.70
CA LEU A 143 -3.86 0.82 13.36
C LEU A 143 -3.22 2.17 13.71
N LEU A 144 -3.96 3.27 13.54
CA LEU A 144 -3.49 4.61 13.90
C LEU A 144 -3.28 4.75 15.41
N GLU A 145 -4.23 4.25 16.20
CA GLU A 145 -4.17 4.27 17.67
C GLU A 145 -2.98 3.44 18.18
N ASP A 146 -2.81 2.22 17.69
CA ASP A 146 -1.71 1.34 18.05
C ASP A 146 -0.34 1.95 17.65
N LEU A 147 -0.25 2.60 16.49
CA LEU A 147 0.95 3.30 16.04
C LEU A 147 1.32 4.46 16.98
N ILE A 148 0.34 5.29 17.34
CA ILE A 148 0.53 6.42 18.26
C ILE A 148 0.93 5.90 19.64
N GLN A 149 0.23 4.91 20.17
CA GLN A 149 0.55 4.30 21.45
C GLN A 149 1.97 3.73 21.47
N TYR A 150 2.37 3.02 20.42
CA TYR A 150 3.71 2.46 20.31
C TYR A 150 4.79 3.56 20.31
N ILE A 151 4.66 4.56 19.44
CA ILE A 151 5.68 5.61 19.28
C ILE A 151 5.87 6.39 20.58
N PHE A 152 4.77 6.83 21.19
CA PHE A 152 4.82 7.70 22.37
C PHE A 152 4.92 6.95 23.70
N ALA A 153 5.06 5.62 23.68
CA ALA A 153 5.55 4.85 24.84
C ALA A 153 7.03 5.13 25.14
N GLY A 154 7.82 5.53 24.14
CA GLY A 154 9.23 5.96 24.34
C GLY A 154 9.35 7.47 24.61
N VAL A 155 10.40 7.85 25.31
CA VAL A 155 10.62 9.25 25.74
C VAL A 155 11.25 10.07 24.62
N GLY A 156 10.73 11.27 24.36
CA GLY A 156 11.29 12.20 23.39
C GLY A 156 11.12 11.83 21.92
N ASN A 157 10.33 10.81 21.62
CA ASN A 157 10.03 10.39 20.26
C ASN A 157 9.16 11.42 19.53
N ARG A 158 9.33 11.51 18.22
CA ARG A 158 8.58 12.39 17.33
C ARG A 158 8.08 11.65 16.12
N LEU A 159 6.96 12.11 15.57
CA LEU A 159 6.25 11.49 14.44
C LEU A 159 6.10 12.47 13.27
N ILE A 160 6.55 12.08 12.08
CA ILE A 160 6.22 12.73 10.82
C ILE A 160 5.29 11.81 10.04
N LEU A 161 4.14 12.32 9.63
CA LEU A 161 3.17 11.64 8.77
C LEU A 161 3.19 12.29 7.38
N LEU A 162 3.57 11.50 6.38
CA LEU A 162 3.63 11.93 4.98
C LEU A 162 2.45 11.35 4.21
N GLY A 163 1.79 12.14 3.37
CA GLY A 163 0.71 11.61 2.56
C GLY A 163 0.13 12.60 1.57
N ASP A 164 -0.87 12.14 0.86
CA ASP A 164 -1.58 12.91 -0.15
C ASP A 164 -3.09 12.88 0.15
N THR A 165 -3.63 14.01 0.54
CA THR A 165 -5.05 14.17 0.92
C THR A 165 -6.02 14.12 -0.27
N ALA A 166 -5.50 14.16 -1.50
CA ALA A 166 -6.30 14.02 -2.72
C ALA A 166 -6.47 12.56 -3.15
N GLN A 167 -5.69 11.63 -2.59
CA GLN A 167 -5.85 10.20 -2.83
C GLN A 167 -7.07 9.63 -2.09
N LEU A 168 -7.42 8.40 -2.44
CA LEU A 168 -8.45 7.65 -1.73
C LEU A 168 -8.07 7.51 -0.25
N PRO A 169 -9.00 7.75 0.67
CA PRO A 169 -8.83 7.41 2.08
C PRO A 169 -8.87 5.89 2.29
N PRO A 170 -8.64 5.40 3.51
CA PRO A 170 -8.84 3.99 3.83
C PRO A 170 -10.27 3.54 3.53
N VAL A 171 -10.44 2.27 3.18
CA VAL A 171 -11.76 1.69 2.91
C VAL A 171 -12.69 1.90 4.12
N GLY A 172 -13.89 2.41 3.86
CA GLY A 172 -14.88 2.70 4.91
C GLY A 172 -14.76 4.07 5.56
N SER A 173 -13.78 4.90 5.15
CA SER A 173 -13.58 6.24 5.69
C SER A 173 -13.77 7.32 4.61
N ASP A 174 -14.37 8.45 4.98
CA ASP A 174 -14.52 9.61 4.10
C ASP A 174 -13.27 10.49 4.03
N SER A 175 -12.35 10.34 4.96
CA SER A 175 -11.11 11.10 5.08
C SER A 175 -9.95 10.22 5.53
N SER A 176 -8.72 10.76 5.44
CA SER A 176 -7.51 10.08 5.92
C SER A 176 -7.23 10.50 7.37
N PRO A 177 -7.58 9.68 8.38
CA PRO A 177 -7.52 10.08 9.79
C PRO A 177 -6.09 10.42 10.25
N ALA A 178 -5.09 9.75 9.72
CA ALA A 178 -3.69 10.03 10.04
C ALA A 178 -3.17 11.37 9.47
N LEU A 179 -3.87 11.96 8.50
CA LEU A 179 -3.54 13.26 7.92
C LEU A 179 -4.46 14.39 8.42
N ASP A 180 -5.32 14.08 9.37
CA ASP A 180 -6.23 15.03 9.98
C ASP A 180 -5.69 15.49 11.34
N PRO A 181 -5.32 16.81 11.49
CA PRO A 181 -4.83 17.33 12.77
C PRO A 181 -5.84 17.21 13.90
N ASP A 182 -7.15 17.28 13.60
CA ASP A 182 -8.18 17.23 14.63
C ASP A 182 -8.32 15.80 15.18
N VAL A 183 -8.21 14.79 14.32
CA VAL A 183 -8.14 13.39 14.74
C VAL A 183 -6.92 13.15 15.64
N LEU A 184 -5.73 13.63 15.22
CA LEU A 184 -4.52 13.45 16.03
C LEU A 184 -4.59 14.18 17.38
N ARG A 185 -5.29 15.29 17.47
CA ARG A 185 -5.53 16.02 18.74
C ARG A 185 -6.40 15.23 19.71
N THR A 186 -7.28 14.34 19.23
CA THR A 186 -8.06 13.47 20.13
C THR A 186 -7.18 12.50 20.93
N PHE A 187 -5.98 12.17 20.39
CA PHE A 187 -4.95 11.41 21.10
C PHE A 187 -4.04 12.28 21.98
N GLY A 188 -4.37 13.55 22.20
CA GLY A 188 -3.58 14.46 23.02
C GLY A 188 -2.35 15.05 22.32
N LEU A 189 -2.18 14.84 21.01
CA LEU A 189 -1.03 15.30 20.27
C LEU A 189 -1.21 16.76 19.80
N LYS A 190 -0.19 17.59 20.02
CA LYS A 190 -0.05 18.86 19.30
C LYS A 190 0.59 18.56 17.95
N VAL A 191 0.06 19.17 16.88
CA VAL A 191 0.39 18.83 15.50
C VAL A 191 0.80 20.08 14.72
N SER A 192 2.02 20.09 14.22
CA SER A 192 2.45 21.00 13.16
C SER A 192 2.04 20.44 11.80
N ARG A 193 1.70 21.31 10.85
CA ARG A 193 1.28 20.90 9.49
C ARG A 193 1.94 21.77 8.44
N ALA A 194 2.36 21.11 7.35
CA ALA A 194 2.76 21.78 6.11
C ALA A 194 2.10 21.09 4.91
N MET A 195 1.88 21.85 3.82
CA MET A 195 1.25 21.34 2.59
C MET A 195 2.07 21.75 1.39
N LEU A 196 2.45 20.78 0.56
CA LEU A 196 3.10 21.00 -0.74
C LEU A 196 2.06 20.94 -1.85
N THR A 197 1.84 22.05 -2.53
CA THR A 197 0.85 22.18 -3.62
C THR A 197 1.50 22.43 -4.97
N ALA A 198 2.68 23.06 -5.00
CA ALA A 198 3.40 23.38 -6.23
C ALA A 198 4.12 22.14 -6.76
N THR A 199 3.85 21.77 -8.02
CA THR A 199 4.53 20.65 -8.69
C THR A 199 5.96 21.06 -9.05
N VAL A 200 6.92 20.13 -8.85
CA VAL A 200 8.36 20.35 -9.09
C VAL A 200 8.82 19.67 -10.39
N ARG A 201 8.08 18.68 -10.87
CA ARG A 201 8.45 18.00 -12.10
C ARG A 201 8.48 19.01 -13.25
N GLN A 202 9.66 19.16 -13.83
CA GLN A 202 9.96 20.07 -14.96
C GLN A 202 9.28 19.65 -16.26
N ASP A 203 8.55 18.54 -16.29
CA ASP A 203 7.80 18.11 -17.45
C ASP A 203 6.48 18.86 -17.53
N ALA A 204 6.57 20.11 -18.02
CA ALA A 204 5.42 20.84 -18.57
C ALA A 204 4.68 20.03 -19.66
N ASN A 205 5.29 18.92 -20.11
CA ASN A 205 4.81 18.03 -21.16
C ASN A 205 4.22 16.70 -20.64
N SER A 206 3.96 16.54 -19.33
CA SER A 206 3.32 15.32 -18.82
C SER A 206 1.80 15.46 -18.76
N GLY A 207 1.10 14.67 -19.57
CA GLY A 207 -0.36 14.55 -19.56
C GLY A 207 -0.87 13.89 -18.26
N ILE A 208 -0.10 12.97 -17.68
CA ILE A 208 -0.41 12.37 -16.37
C ILE A 208 -0.51 13.47 -15.30
N LEU A 209 0.49 14.34 -15.24
CA LEU A 209 0.55 15.42 -14.25
C LEU A 209 -0.49 16.52 -14.52
N LEU A 210 -0.75 16.81 -15.80
CA LEU A 210 -1.81 17.73 -16.22
C LEU A 210 -3.18 17.26 -15.68
N ASN A 211 -3.53 15.99 -15.95
CA ASN A 211 -4.80 15.40 -15.50
C ASN A 211 -4.88 15.34 -13.96
N ALA A 212 -3.83 14.91 -13.29
CA ALA A 212 -3.78 14.89 -11.83
C ALA A 212 -4.00 16.30 -11.24
N THR A 213 -3.44 17.31 -11.86
CA THR A 213 -3.61 18.72 -11.43
C THR A 213 -5.03 19.22 -11.68
N ALA A 214 -5.64 18.87 -12.82
CA ALA A 214 -7.02 19.25 -13.14
C ALA A 214 -8.01 18.62 -12.15
N LEU A 215 -7.89 17.33 -11.85
CA LEU A 215 -8.73 16.62 -10.86
C LEU A 215 -8.61 17.24 -9.46
N ARG A 216 -7.39 17.49 -9.03
CA ARG A 216 -7.10 18.12 -7.74
C ARG A 216 -7.70 19.52 -7.63
N ARG A 217 -7.59 20.31 -8.69
CA ARG A 217 -8.17 21.65 -8.74
C ARG A 217 -9.70 21.58 -8.65
N ALA A 218 -10.33 20.69 -9.40
CA ALA A 218 -11.77 20.48 -9.34
C ALA A 218 -12.24 20.09 -7.94
N MET A 219 -11.52 19.19 -7.25
CA MET A 219 -11.80 18.82 -5.84
C MET A 219 -11.67 20.03 -4.90
N ALA A 220 -10.61 20.84 -5.05
CA ALA A 220 -10.38 22.00 -4.19
C ALA A 220 -11.42 23.11 -4.39
N GLU A 221 -11.92 23.28 -5.61
CA GLU A 221 -12.94 24.26 -5.98
C GLU A 221 -14.38 23.76 -5.77
N GLY A 222 -14.57 22.49 -5.39
CA GLY A 222 -15.89 21.85 -5.26
C GLY A 222 -16.58 21.55 -6.59
N ASN A 223 -15.86 21.60 -7.71
CA ASN A 223 -16.37 21.35 -9.06
C ASN A 223 -16.38 19.83 -9.38
N ILE A 224 -17.14 19.06 -8.61
CA ILE A 224 -17.15 17.59 -8.62
C ILE A 224 -18.52 16.98 -8.99
N SER A 225 -19.44 17.77 -9.48
CA SER A 225 -20.81 17.33 -9.82
C SER A 225 -20.93 16.60 -11.15
N LEU A 226 -19.88 16.60 -11.96
CA LEU A 226 -19.85 15.91 -13.26
C LEU A 226 -18.83 14.77 -13.22
N ILE A 227 -19.01 13.79 -14.11
CA ILE A 227 -17.99 12.74 -14.32
C ILE A 227 -16.70 13.40 -14.80
N PRO A 228 -15.55 13.15 -14.14
CA PRO A 228 -14.29 13.75 -14.53
C PRO A 228 -13.83 13.28 -15.90
N LYS A 229 -13.41 14.22 -16.75
CA LYS A 229 -12.83 13.92 -18.06
C LYS A 229 -11.32 13.93 -17.99
N ILE A 230 -10.69 12.95 -18.64
CA ILE A 230 -9.24 12.89 -18.82
C ILE A 230 -8.86 13.54 -20.14
N ILE A 231 -7.90 14.45 -20.11
CA ILE A 231 -7.35 15.12 -21.28
C ILE A 231 -6.30 14.23 -21.90
N ILE A 232 -6.53 13.77 -23.13
CA ILE A 232 -5.66 12.84 -23.84
C ILE A 232 -5.28 13.42 -25.21
N GLY A 233 -4.17 12.92 -25.77
CA GLY A 233 -3.72 13.28 -27.11
C GLY A 233 -2.89 14.57 -27.21
N GLN A 234 -2.72 15.30 -26.11
CA GLN A 234 -1.84 16.48 -26.04
C GLN A 234 -0.40 16.12 -25.67
N HIS A 235 -0.19 14.96 -25.05
CA HIS A 235 1.09 14.50 -24.50
C HIS A 235 1.30 13.02 -24.84
N SER A 236 2.55 12.63 -25.08
CA SER A 236 2.93 11.28 -25.49
C SER A 236 2.85 10.23 -24.36
N ASP A 237 2.65 10.67 -23.13
CA ASP A 237 2.53 9.82 -21.95
C ASP A 237 1.07 9.44 -21.61
N THR A 238 0.09 9.90 -22.40
CA THR A 238 -1.33 9.58 -22.22
C THR A 238 -1.99 9.13 -23.51
N SER A 239 -2.77 8.04 -23.47
CA SER A 239 -3.50 7.47 -24.61
C SER A 239 -4.89 6.99 -24.22
N ILE A 240 -5.79 6.89 -25.23
CA ILE A 240 -7.02 6.09 -25.16
C ILE A 240 -6.73 4.75 -25.81
N VAL A 241 -7.31 3.69 -25.25
CA VAL A 241 -7.26 2.33 -25.78
C VAL A 241 -8.68 1.82 -25.91
N LEU A 242 -9.04 1.35 -27.11
CA LEU A 242 -10.33 0.71 -27.34
C LEU A 242 -10.35 -0.68 -26.69
N PRO A 243 -11.51 -1.15 -26.22
CA PRO A 243 -11.61 -2.48 -25.58
C PRO A 243 -11.07 -3.63 -26.42
N GLU A 244 -11.27 -3.58 -27.75
CA GLU A 244 -10.76 -4.58 -28.69
C GLU A 244 -9.24 -4.55 -28.89
N GLU A 245 -8.60 -3.39 -28.68
CA GLU A 245 -7.14 -3.21 -28.82
C GLU A 245 -6.39 -3.54 -27.51
N LEU A 246 -7.12 -3.61 -26.39
CA LEU A 246 -6.54 -3.74 -25.06
C LEU A 246 -5.60 -4.94 -24.91
N PRO A 247 -5.89 -6.16 -25.43
CA PRO A 247 -4.97 -7.29 -25.31
C PRO A 247 -3.63 -7.03 -25.99
N GLU A 248 -3.62 -6.42 -27.19
CA GLU A 248 -2.40 -6.11 -27.94
C GLU A 248 -1.58 -5.02 -27.25
N GLU A 249 -2.25 -3.99 -26.72
CA GLU A 249 -1.61 -2.90 -25.98
C GLU A 249 -0.96 -3.39 -24.68
N ILE A 250 -1.62 -4.29 -23.93
CA ILE A 250 -1.05 -4.90 -22.74
C ILE A 250 0.14 -5.80 -23.11
N GLU A 251 0.02 -6.63 -24.16
CA GLU A 251 1.12 -7.47 -24.62
C GLU A 251 2.34 -6.62 -25.01
N THR A 252 2.11 -5.51 -25.72
CA THR A 252 3.16 -4.56 -26.09
C THR A 252 3.83 -3.94 -24.88
N ALA A 253 3.05 -3.54 -23.87
CA ALA A 253 3.57 -3.01 -22.62
C ALA A 253 4.41 -4.07 -21.85
N TYR A 254 3.93 -5.32 -21.79
CA TYR A 254 4.65 -6.42 -21.14
C TYR A 254 5.99 -6.74 -21.83
N ARG A 255 6.02 -6.76 -23.16
CA ARG A 255 7.27 -6.98 -23.93
C ARG A 255 8.27 -5.85 -23.75
N ARG A 256 7.79 -4.61 -23.66
CA ARG A 256 8.65 -3.43 -23.61
C ARG A 256 9.21 -3.17 -22.20
N ASP A 257 8.38 -3.27 -21.18
CA ASP A 257 8.71 -2.78 -19.85
C ASP A 257 8.62 -3.87 -18.76
N GLY A 258 8.08 -5.07 -19.09
CA GLY A 258 7.87 -6.17 -18.15
C GLY A 258 6.48 -6.19 -17.52
N ILE A 259 6.05 -7.39 -17.13
CA ILE A 259 4.74 -7.62 -16.47
C ILE A 259 4.70 -6.89 -15.13
N GLU A 260 5.80 -6.91 -14.38
CA GLU A 260 5.94 -6.31 -13.06
C GLU A 260 5.86 -4.77 -13.08
N ASN A 261 6.09 -4.15 -14.24
CA ASN A 261 6.05 -2.70 -14.46
C ASN A 261 4.76 -2.23 -15.14
N THR A 262 3.79 -3.13 -15.32
CA THR A 262 2.52 -2.83 -15.99
C THR A 262 1.35 -3.26 -15.12
N LEU A 263 0.36 -2.39 -14.91
CA LEU A 263 -0.82 -2.68 -14.11
C LEU A 263 -2.08 -2.15 -14.77
N LEU A 264 -3.17 -2.95 -14.74
CA LEU A 264 -4.51 -2.49 -15.03
C LEU A 264 -5.24 -2.17 -13.71
N ILE A 265 -5.88 -1.01 -13.64
CA ILE A 265 -6.62 -0.55 -12.46
C ILE A 265 -8.10 -0.40 -12.80
N THR A 266 -8.96 -0.98 -11.98
CA THR A 266 -10.41 -0.89 -12.13
C THR A 266 -11.12 -0.55 -10.82
N ARG A 267 -12.44 -0.32 -10.89
CA ARG A 267 -13.24 0.10 -9.73
C ARG A 267 -13.71 -1.06 -8.85
N THR A 268 -13.95 -2.24 -9.41
CA THR A 268 -14.58 -3.36 -8.69
C THR A 268 -13.78 -4.64 -8.77
N ASN A 269 -13.92 -5.50 -7.77
CA ASN A 269 -13.28 -6.82 -7.77
C ASN A 269 -13.80 -7.71 -8.92
N ALA A 270 -15.09 -7.64 -9.25
CA ALA A 270 -15.67 -8.42 -10.37
C ALA A 270 -15.01 -8.05 -11.70
N ARG A 271 -14.82 -6.75 -11.99
CA ARG A 271 -14.11 -6.32 -13.20
C ARG A 271 -12.63 -6.73 -13.15
N ALA A 272 -11.98 -6.60 -11.99
CA ALA A 272 -10.59 -7.06 -11.84
C ALA A 272 -10.48 -8.58 -12.14
N THR A 273 -11.41 -9.38 -11.64
CA THR A 273 -11.45 -10.83 -11.93
C THR A 273 -11.64 -11.10 -13.43
N ALA A 274 -12.55 -10.39 -14.08
CA ALA A 274 -12.81 -10.53 -15.53
C ALA A 274 -11.56 -10.14 -16.37
N PHE A 275 -10.91 -9.01 -16.06
CA PHE A 275 -9.69 -8.60 -16.75
C PHE A 275 -8.51 -9.54 -16.49
N ASN A 276 -8.33 -10.02 -15.26
CA ASN A 276 -7.31 -11.01 -14.95
C ASN A 276 -7.50 -12.29 -15.77
N LYS A 277 -8.75 -12.74 -15.95
CA LYS A 277 -9.06 -13.88 -16.80
C LYS A 277 -8.71 -13.59 -18.26
N ALA A 278 -9.17 -12.46 -18.79
CA ALA A 278 -8.90 -12.08 -20.19
C ALA A 278 -7.39 -11.95 -20.46
N ILE A 279 -6.64 -11.32 -19.56
CA ILE A 279 -5.17 -11.19 -19.68
C ILE A 279 -4.49 -12.56 -19.71
N ARG A 280 -4.90 -13.48 -18.82
CA ARG A 280 -4.32 -14.84 -18.80
C ARG A 280 -4.60 -15.59 -20.09
N GLU A 281 -5.83 -15.56 -20.59
CA GLU A 281 -6.26 -16.33 -21.76
C GLU A 281 -5.77 -15.70 -23.08
N GLN A 282 -5.85 -14.37 -23.22
CA GLN A 282 -5.65 -13.67 -24.51
C GLN A 282 -4.27 -13.05 -24.67
N VAL A 283 -3.57 -12.73 -23.55
CA VAL A 283 -2.26 -12.07 -23.59
C VAL A 283 -1.14 -13.03 -23.17
N LEU A 284 -1.37 -13.83 -22.12
CA LEU A 284 -0.35 -14.73 -21.59
C LEU A 284 -0.52 -16.19 -22.07
N TYR A 285 -1.65 -16.52 -22.69
CA TYR A 285 -1.97 -17.86 -23.24
C TYR A 285 -1.82 -18.98 -22.20
N LEU A 286 -2.31 -18.73 -20.96
CA LEU A 286 -2.18 -19.64 -19.83
C LEU A 286 -3.49 -20.43 -19.62
N ASP A 287 -3.42 -21.77 -19.76
CA ASP A 287 -4.56 -22.68 -19.60
C ASP A 287 -4.65 -23.30 -18.20
N SER A 288 -3.53 -23.40 -17.47
CA SER A 288 -3.49 -23.98 -16.12
C SER A 288 -4.13 -23.03 -15.10
N VAL A 289 -4.61 -23.58 -13.97
CA VAL A 289 -5.19 -22.74 -12.89
C VAL A 289 -4.16 -21.78 -12.33
N ILE A 290 -2.92 -22.20 -12.18
CA ILE A 290 -1.80 -21.36 -11.76
C ILE A 290 -0.51 -21.87 -12.40
N SER A 291 0.35 -20.97 -12.85
CA SER A 291 1.63 -21.31 -13.53
C SER A 291 2.81 -20.60 -12.85
N PRO A 292 4.01 -21.18 -12.96
CA PRO A 292 5.23 -20.45 -12.63
C PRO A 292 5.35 -19.15 -13.44
N GLY A 293 5.83 -18.08 -12.80
CA GLY A 293 5.94 -16.74 -13.37
C GLY A 293 4.71 -15.86 -13.17
N GLU A 294 3.57 -16.41 -12.75
CA GLU A 294 2.35 -15.62 -12.53
C GLU A 294 2.45 -14.73 -11.29
N GLN A 295 1.93 -13.52 -11.43
CA GLN A 295 1.80 -12.58 -10.32
C GLN A 295 0.47 -12.80 -9.60
N ILE A 296 0.56 -12.93 -8.29
CA ILE A 296 -0.59 -13.08 -7.38
C ILE A 296 -0.59 -11.99 -6.32
N LEU A 297 -1.77 -11.53 -5.98
CA LEU A 297 -2.03 -10.56 -4.91
C LEU A 297 -2.52 -11.30 -3.68
N ILE A 298 -1.91 -11.05 -2.54
CA ILE A 298 -2.32 -11.62 -1.25
C ILE A 298 -3.63 -10.95 -0.79
N GLY A 299 -4.66 -11.75 -0.53
CA GLY A 299 -5.99 -11.28 -0.16
C GLY A 299 -6.20 -11.06 1.33
N LYS A 300 -5.35 -11.63 2.19
CA LYS A 300 -5.45 -11.56 3.65
C LYS A 300 -4.08 -11.66 4.30
N ASN A 301 -3.86 -10.92 5.40
CA ASN A 301 -2.64 -11.05 6.19
C ASN A 301 -2.39 -12.51 6.63
N ASN A 302 -1.17 -12.96 6.50
CA ASN A 302 -0.75 -14.30 6.91
C ASN A 302 0.50 -14.25 7.79
N TYR A 303 0.38 -14.84 8.97
CA TYR A 303 1.44 -14.89 10.00
C TYR A 303 2.03 -16.30 10.16
N PHE A 304 1.51 -17.29 9.43
CA PHE A 304 1.90 -18.69 9.56
C PHE A 304 3.11 -19.06 8.72
N TRP A 305 3.06 -18.79 7.42
CA TRP A 305 4.10 -19.20 6.50
C TRP A 305 5.44 -18.49 6.72
N PRO A 306 5.47 -17.18 7.06
CA PRO A 306 6.72 -16.47 7.30
C PRO A 306 7.54 -16.93 8.51
N ARG A 307 6.93 -17.68 9.44
CA ARG A 307 7.60 -18.11 10.70
C ARG A 307 8.95 -18.80 10.49
N LYS A 308 9.15 -19.43 9.33
CA LYS A 308 10.39 -20.14 8.98
C LYS A 308 11.39 -19.26 8.23
N VAL A 309 11.05 -18.02 7.92
CA VAL A 309 11.84 -17.12 7.09
C VAL A 309 12.40 -15.98 7.94
N LYS A 310 13.71 -15.92 8.05
CA LYS A 310 14.36 -14.87 8.83
C LYS A 310 14.13 -13.50 8.19
N GLY A 311 13.61 -12.56 8.96
CA GLY A 311 13.38 -11.19 8.49
C GLY A 311 12.02 -10.95 7.80
N LEU A 312 11.17 -11.98 7.67
CA LEU A 312 9.80 -11.85 7.20
C LEU A 312 8.85 -12.24 8.33
N ASP A 313 8.20 -11.28 8.95
CA ASP A 313 7.34 -11.51 10.11
C ASP A 313 5.91 -11.91 9.72
N PHE A 314 5.39 -11.38 8.60
CA PHE A 314 4.10 -11.74 8.03
C PHE A 314 4.05 -11.38 6.55
N ILE A 315 3.08 -11.92 5.83
CA ILE A 315 2.71 -11.54 4.46
C ILE A 315 1.46 -10.68 4.56
N ALA A 316 1.52 -9.45 4.03
CA ALA A 316 0.42 -8.50 4.18
C ALA A 316 -0.66 -8.68 3.11
N ASN A 317 -1.89 -8.32 3.46
CA ASN A 317 -2.94 -8.09 2.48
C ASN A 317 -2.52 -6.97 1.51
N GLY A 318 -2.53 -7.26 0.22
CA GLY A 318 -2.08 -6.34 -0.83
C GLY A 318 -0.63 -6.55 -1.29
N ASP A 319 0.15 -7.41 -0.63
CA ASP A 319 1.46 -7.79 -1.15
C ASP A 319 1.32 -8.54 -2.48
N ILE A 320 2.23 -8.26 -3.40
CA ILE A 320 2.33 -9.00 -4.67
C ILE A 320 3.42 -10.05 -4.52
N ALA A 321 3.08 -11.28 -4.90
CA ALA A 321 4.02 -12.38 -4.98
C ALA A 321 4.09 -12.91 -6.42
N VAL A 322 5.21 -13.54 -6.77
CA VAL A 322 5.38 -14.28 -8.02
C VAL A 322 5.44 -15.76 -7.69
N VAL A 323 4.65 -16.56 -8.37
CA VAL A 323 4.71 -18.03 -8.26
C VAL A 323 6.00 -18.52 -8.92
N SER A 324 6.93 -19.01 -8.14
CA SER A 324 8.22 -19.52 -8.66
C SER A 324 8.12 -20.96 -9.12
N ARG A 325 7.33 -21.76 -8.40
CA ARG A 325 7.13 -23.19 -8.69
C ARG A 325 5.76 -23.66 -8.19
N VAL A 326 5.18 -24.63 -8.90
CA VAL A 326 3.97 -25.36 -8.49
C VAL A 326 4.37 -26.80 -8.25
N TYR A 327 4.18 -27.28 -7.01
CA TYR A 327 4.54 -28.65 -6.63
C TYR A 327 3.40 -29.64 -6.85
N GLY A 328 2.14 -29.20 -6.66
CA GLY A 328 0.98 -30.05 -6.86
C GLY A 328 -0.33 -29.36 -6.52
N TYR A 329 -1.41 -30.06 -6.87
CA TYR A 329 -2.77 -29.62 -6.64
C TYR A 329 -3.50 -30.68 -5.81
N GLU A 330 -4.38 -30.22 -4.92
CA GLU A 330 -5.23 -31.13 -4.17
C GLU A 330 -6.61 -30.50 -3.90
N LYS A 331 -7.63 -31.36 -3.74
CA LYS A 331 -8.97 -30.95 -3.33
C LYS A 331 -9.28 -31.59 -1.98
N LYS A 332 -9.47 -30.76 -0.97
CA LYS A 332 -9.72 -31.19 0.41
C LYS A 332 -10.60 -30.18 1.15
N TYR A 333 -11.39 -30.63 2.10
CA TYR A 333 -12.26 -29.77 2.91
C TYR A 333 -13.17 -28.87 2.06
N GLY A 334 -13.66 -29.38 0.94
CA GLY A 334 -14.55 -28.65 0.02
C GLY A 334 -13.90 -27.51 -0.77
N LEU A 335 -12.57 -27.34 -0.67
CA LEU A 335 -11.78 -26.32 -1.38
C LEU A 335 -10.68 -26.96 -2.21
N SER A 336 -10.18 -26.20 -3.18
CA SER A 336 -9.03 -26.57 -4.03
C SER A 336 -7.79 -25.82 -3.58
N PHE A 337 -6.68 -26.53 -3.43
CA PHE A 337 -5.40 -25.99 -2.95
C PHE A 337 -4.28 -26.29 -3.96
N ALA A 338 -3.23 -25.50 -3.91
CA ALA A 338 -1.96 -25.82 -4.52
C ALA A 338 -0.82 -25.62 -3.52
N ASP A 339 0.16 -26.50 -3.57
CA ASP A 339 1.46 -26.33 -2.92
C ASP A 339 2.39 -25.61 -3.89
N VAL A 340 2.92 -24.47 -3.49
CA VAL A 340 3.70 -23.58 -4.35
C VAL A 340 4.91 -23.01 -3.61
N GLU A 341 5.95 -22.70 -4.38
CA GLU A 341 6.96 -21.74 -3.98
C GLU A 341 6.57 -20.36 -4.53
N ILE A 342 6.53 -19.36 -3.68
CA ILE A 342 6.33 -17.98 -4.08
C ILE A 342 7.54 -17.13 -3.73
N THR A 343 7.84 -16.15 -4.59
CA THR A 343 8.80 -15.08 -4.30
C THR A 343 8.04 -13.81 -3.98
N LEU A 344 8.44 -13.14 -2.90
CA LEU A 344 7.95 -11.81 -2.51
C LEU A 344 8.98 -10.78 -2.97
N PRO A 345 8.79 -10.09 -4.13
CA PRO A 345 9.79 -9.19 -4.69
C PRO A 345 10.10 -8.01 -3.77
N ASP A 346 9.11 -7.57 -2.97
CA ASP A 346 9.27 -6.44 -2.05
C ASP A 346 10.18 -6.78 -0.86
N PHE A 347 10.38 -8.06 -0.56
CA PHE A 347 11.21 -8.55 0.54
C PHE A 347 12.44 -9.32 0.08
N ASP A 348 12.62 -9.50 -1.23
CA ASP A 348 13.67 -10.33 -1.85
C ASP A 348 13.75 -11.72 -1.20
N THR A 349 12.59 -12.36 -1.04
CA THR A 349 12.45 -13.59 -0.25
C THR A 349 11.53 -14.57 -0.97
N ALA A 350 11.95 -15.85 -0.99
CA ALA A 350 11.14 -16.97 -1.46
C ALA A 350 10.72 -17.87 -0.29
N LEU A 351 9.52 -18.46 -0.39
CA LEU A 351 9.03 -19.43 0.60
C LEU A 351 8.05 -20.42 0.00
N ASP A 352 8.05 -21.64 0.56
CA ASP A 352 7.03 -22.66 0.28
C ASP A 352 5.78 -22.39 1.08
N CYS A 353 4.63 -22.46 0.42
CA CYS A 353 3.34 -22.26 1.07
C CYS A 353 2.22 -23.00 0.35
N LYS A 354 1.06 -23.06 0.99
CA LYS A 354 -0.20 -23.52 0.39
C LYS A 354 -1.06 -22.32 0.03
N ILE A 355 -1.65 -22.34 -1.15
CA ILE A 355 -2.60 -21.32 -1.63
C ILE A 355 -3.99 -21.93 -1.84
N VAL A 356 -5.03 -21.11 -1.67
CA VAL A 356 -6.42 -21.47 -2.01
C VAL A 356 -6.70 -21.05 -3.43
N LEU A 357 -7.06 -21.99 -4.30
CA LEU A 357 -7.32 -21.74 -5.71
C LEU A 357 -8.72 -21.13 -5.94
N ASP A 358 -9.69 -21.46 -5.10
CA ASP A 358 -11.08 -20.97 -5.21
C ASP A 358 -11.16 -19.45 -5.12
N THR A 359 -10.21 -18.82 -4.44
CA THR A 359 -10.16 -17.36 -4.31
C THR A 359 -9.70 -16.65 -5.59
N LEU A 360 -8.97 -17.33 -6.47
CA LEU A 360 -8.44 -16.73 -7.72
C LEU A 360 -9.55 -16.17 -8.63
N TRP A 361 -10.69 -16.88 -8.69
CA TRP A 361 -11.81 -16.55 -9.57
C TRP A 361 -13.02 -15.94 -8.85
N SER A 362 -12.96 -15.80 -7.55
CA SER A 362 -14.03 -15.22 -6.76
C SER A 362 -14.13 -13.71 -6.98
N ASP A 363 -15.34 -13.13 -6.98
CA ASP A 363 -15.53 -11.67 -6.99
C ASP A 363 -15.34 -11.04 -5.62
N THR A 364 -15.19 -11.86 -4.56
CA THR A 364 -14.86 -11.40 -3.22
C THR A 364 -13.34 -11.38 -2.99
N PRO A 365 -12.83 -10.49 -2.14
CA PRO A 365 -11.37 -10.39 -1.90
C PRO A 365 -10.79 -11.62 -1.18
N ALA A 366 -11.63 -12.42 -0.50
CA ALA A 366 -11.25 -13.57 0.31
C ALA A 366 -12.38 -14.60 0.34
N LEU A 367 -12.15 -15.77 0.96
CA LEU A 367 -13.20 -16.75 1.25
C LEU A 367 -14.33 -16.12 2.05
N SER A 368 -15.58 -16.51 1.73
CA SER A 368 -16.75 -16.08 2.49
C SER A 368 -16.71 -16.62 3.92
N TYR A 369 -17.49 -15.99 4.81
CA TYR A 369 -17.63 -16.47 6.18
C TYR A 369 -18.12 -17.93 6.24
N GLU A 370 -19.05 -18.29 5.36
CA GLU A 370 -19.59 -19.65 5.23
C GLU A 370 -18.50 -20.66 4.84
N GLN A 371 -17.68 -20.34 3.84
CA GLN A 371 -16.55 -21.18 3.42
C GLN A 371 -15.51 -21.33 4.52
N LEU A 372 -15.19 -20.26 5.24
CA LEU A 372 -14.26 -20.29 6.37
C LEU A 372 -14.81 -21.13 7.53
N THR A 373 -16.09 -20.95 7.85
CA THR A 373 -16.75 -21.74 8.92
C THR A 373 -16.78 -23.22 8.57
N ARG A 374 -17.08 -23.54 7.32
CA ARG A 374 -17.06 -24.93 6.84
C ARG A 374 -15.66 -25.53 6.96
N LEU A 375 -14.65 -24.84 6.43
CA LEU A 375 -13.24 -25.28 6.52
C LEU A 375 -12.81 -25.51 7.97
N TYR A 376 -13.16 -24.59 8.88
CA TYR A 376 -12.86 -24.72 10.31
C TYR A 376 -13.50 -25.95 10.93
N ASN A 377 -14.78 -26.18 10.67
CA ASN A 377 -15.52 -27.32 11.22
C ASN A 377 -15.02 -28.65 10.66
N GLU A 378 -14.74 -28.74 9.37
CA GLU A 378 -14.17 -29.95 8.76
C GLU A 378 -12.79 -30.26 9.34
N LEU A 379 -11.92 -29.24 9.52
CA LEU A 379 -10.62 -29.43 10.18
C LEU A 379 -10.78 -29.80 11.66
N LEU A 380 -11.74 -29.25 12.38
CA LEU A 380 -11.96 -29.54 13.80
C LEU A 380 -12.43 -30.97 14.02
N THR A 381 -13.16 -31.54 13.08
CA THR A 381 -13.72 -32.90 13.13
C THR A 381 -12.85 -33.96 12.45
N ASP A 382 -11.78 -33.61 11.75
CA ASP A 382 -10.87 -34.54 11.10
C ASP A 382 -9.95 -35.24 12.12
N ASP A 383 -10.35 -36.42 12.58
CA ASP A 383 -9.60 -37.20 13.56
C ASP A 383 -8.18 -37.59 13.09
N SER A 384 -7.92 -37.54 11.79
CA SER A 384 -6.60 -37.86 11.23
C SER A 384 -5.50 -36.86 11.60
N ILE A 385 -5.88 -35.63 11.97
CA ILE A 385 -4.96 -34.55 12.32
C ILE A 385 -4.92 -34.26 13.82
N HIS A 386 -5.77 -34.92 14.62
CA HIS A 386 -5.89 -34.67 16.06
C HIS A 386 -5.41 -35.85 16.91
N ASN A 387 -4.63 -35.51 17.95
CA ASN A 387 -4.19 -36.47 18.96
C ASN A 387 -5.01 -36.40 20.28
N SER A 388 -6.07 -35.59 20.30
CA SER A 388 -6.89 -35.35 21.48
C SER A 388 -8.35 -35.15 21.12
N TYR A 389 -9.25 -35.53 22.05
CA TYR A 389 -10.67 -35.21 21.95
C TYR A 389 -11.05 -33.90 22.65
N ASP A 390 -10.10 -33.25 23.34
CA ASP A 390 -10.31 -31.93 23.92
C ASP A 390 -10.49 -30.84 22.87
N TYR A 391 -11.58 -30.08 22.97
CA TYR A 391 -11.92 -29.03 22.01
C TYR A 391 -10.81 -27.95 21.87
N GLN A 392 -10.23 -27.52 23.00
CA GLN A 392 -9.20 -26.47 22.96
C GLN A 392 -7.91 -26.98 22.31
N ALA A 393 -7.54 -28.25 22.56
CA ALA A 393 -6.41 -28.89 21.92
C ALA A 393 -6.64 -28.99 20.39
N ARG A 394 -7.85 -29.39 19.96
CA ARG A 394 -8.23 -29.46 18.54
C ARG A 394 -8.20 -28.08 17.88
N ALA A 395 -8.75 -27.05 18.54
CA ALA A 395 -8.72 -25.68 18.03
C ALA A 395 -7.28 -25.15 17.80
N ARG A 396 -6.35 -25.47 18.71
CA ARG A 396 -4.91 -25.13 18.54
C ARG A 396 -4.29 -25.87 17.34
N THR A 397 -4.64 -27.14 17.15
CA THR A 397 -4.20 -27.91 15.98
C THR A 397 -4.70 -27.27 14.68
N VAL A 398 -5.99 -26.87 14.63
CA VAL A 398 -6.55 -26.14 13.47
C VAL A 398 -5.79 -24.83 13.23
N ALA A 399 -5.55 -24.03 14.27
CA ALA A 399 -4.85 -22.76 14.16
C ALA A 399 -3.43 -22.89 13.59
N SER A 400 -2.78 -24.04 13.76
CA SER A 400 -1.44 -24.36 13.21
C SER A 400 -1.49 -25.22 11.95
N ASN A 401 -2.66 -25.47 11.37
CA ASN A 401 -2.82 -26.33 10.21
C ASN A 401 -2.52 -25.59 8.90
N PRO A 402 -1.77 -26.17 7.94
CA PRO A 402 -1.46 -25.54 6.65
C PRO A 402 -2.68 -25.18 5.80
N TYR A 403 -3.76 -25.97 5.84
CA TYR A 403 -4.99 -25.68 5.09
C TYR A 403 -5.74 -24.49 5.66
N TRP A 404 -5.81 -24.35 7.00
CA TRP A 404 -6.39 -23.18 7.65
C TRP A 404 -5.62 -21.90 7.34
N ASN A 405 -4.31 -22.03 7.24
CA ASN A 405 -3.38 -20.94 6.98
C ASN A 405 -3.02 -20.80 5.49
N ALA A 406 -3.69 -21.51 4.58
CA ALA A 406 -3.45 -21.37 3.16
C ALA A 406 -3.66 -19.92 2.71
N LEU A 407 -2.75 -19.39 1.89
CA LEU A 407 -2.84 -18.03 1.40
C LEU A 407 -4.06 -17.87 0.50
N GLN A 408 -4.87 -16.88 0.78
CA GLN A 408 -5.98 -16.48 -0.06
C GLN A 408 -5.43 -15.48 -1.07
N VAL A 409 -5.52 -15.80 -2.36
CA VAL A 409 -4.80 -15.08 -3.41
C VAL A 409 -5.71 -14.71 -4.58
N LYS A 410 -5.33 -13.67 -5.31
CA LYS A 410 -5.92 -13.23 -6.57
C LYS A 410 -4.83 -13.15 -7.63
N TYR A 411 -5.17 -13.16 -8.91
CA TYR A 411 -4.22 -12.72 -9.93
C TYR A 411 -3.99 -11.21 -9.82
N ALA A 412 -2.78 -10.75 -10.17
CA ALA A 412 -2.33 -9.40 -9.92
C ALA A 412 -2.04 -8.58 -11.19
N TYR A 413 -2.57 -8.99 -12.34
CA TYR A 413 -2.47 -8.22 -13.59
C TYR A 413 -3.44 -7.04 -13.62
N CYS A 414 -4.61 -7.22 -13.03
CA CYS A 414 -5.62 -6.19 -12.80
C CYS A 414 -6.03 -6.17 -11.33
N VAL A 415 -6.02 -4.99 -10.72
CA VAL A 415 -6.41 -4.83 -9.31
C VAL A 415 -7.35 -3.63 -9.14
N THR A 416 -8.02 -3.56 -7.99
CA THR A 416 -8.77 -2.35 -7.64
C THR A 416 -7.83 -1.22 -7.24
N CYS A 417 -8.28 0.03 -7.41
CA CYS A 417 -7.49 1.22 -7.10
C CYS A 417 -6.97 1.23 -5.65
N HIS A 418 -7.77 0.78 -4.67
CA HIS A 418 -7.32 0.66 -3.28
C HIS A 418 -6.13 -0.30 -3.12
N LYS A 419 -6.10 -1.37 -3.91
CA LYS A 419 -4.98 -2.33 -3.91
C LYS A 419 -3.75 -1.82 -4.63
N ALA A 420 -3.89 -0.83 -5.51
CA ALA A 420 -2.79 -0.16 -6.19
C ALA A 420 -2.16 0.97 -5.36
N GLN A 421 -2.77 1.38 -4.24
CA GLN A 421 -2.19 2.42 -3.38
C GLN A 421 -0.81 2.02 -2.84
N GLY A 422 0.06 3.01 -2.66
CA GLY A 422 1.47 2.81 -2.24
C GLY A 422 2.37 2.22 -3.32
N GLY A 423 1.83 1.81 -4.49
CA GLY A 423 2.59 1.32 -5.63
C GLY A 423 2.68 2.33 -6.76
N GLN A 424 3.64 2.12 -7.67
CA GLN A 424 3.78 2.86 -8.93
C GLN A 424 4.29 1.91 -10.01
N TRP A 425 3.82 2.09 -11.24
CA TRP A 425 4.17 1.28 -12.41
C TRP A 425 4.53 2.17 -13.58
N ASP A 426 5.37 1.67 -14.46
CA ASP A 426 5.77 2.42 -15.65
C ASP A 426 4.60 2.58 -16.63
N ASN A 427 3.75 1.54 -16.74
CA ASN A 427 2.53 1.57 -17.55
C ASN A 427 1.31 1.28 -16.67
N VAL A 428 0.33 2.16 -16.72
CA VAL A 428 -0.95 1.97 -16.03
C VAL A 428 -2.09 2.08 -17.04
N PHE A 429 -2.90 1.03 -17.11
CA PHE A 429 -4.18 1.04 -17.81
C PHE A 429 -5.28 1.32 -16.78
N VAL A 430 -6.19 2.23 -17.09
CA VAL A 430 -7.30 2.60 -16.19
C VAL A 430 -8.62 2.29 -16.87
N ASP A 431 -9.36 1.38 -16.26
CA ASP A 431 -10.74 1.07 -16.63
C ASP A 431 -11.70 1.77 -15.69
N MET A 432 -12.38 2.79 -16.17
CA MET A 432 -13.39 3.51 -15.39
C MET A 432 -14.69 2.71 -15.28
N GLY A 433 -14.95 1.79 -16.21
CA GLY A 433 -16.22 1.12 -16.35
C GLY A 433 -17.37 2.09 -16.62
N TYR A 434 -18.59 1.57 -16.65
CA TYR A 434 -19.76 2.44 -16.70
C TYR A 434 -19.93 3.22 -15.39
N ILE A 435 -20.08 4.51 -15.49
CA ILE A 435 -20.33 5.41 -14.36
C ILE A 435 -21.69 6.07 -14.57
N HIS A 436 -22.64 5.79 -13.66
CA HIS A 436 -23.90 6.50 -13.68
C HIS A 436 -23.66 7.99 -13.38
N PRO A 437 -24.29 8.95 -14.09
CA PRO A 437 -24.09 10.38 -13.87
C PRO A 437 -24.26 10.82 -12.41
N ASP A 438 -25.24 10.24 -11.69
CA ASP A 438 -25.50 10.54 -10.28
C ASP A 438 -24.41 10.01 -9.32
N SER A 439 -23.47 9.22 -9.83
CA SER A 439 -22.30 8.74 -9.06
C SER A 439 -21.11 9.72 -9.11
N ALA A 440 -21.26 10.86 -9.76
CA ALA A 440 -20.25 11.91 -9.72
C ALA A 440 -20.11 12.44 -8.29
N GLY A 441 -18.89 12.70 -7.84
CA GLY A 441 -18.63 13.18 -6.49
C GLY A 441 -17.16 13.05 -6.09
N LEU A 442 -16.85 13.46 -4.88
CA LEU A 442 -15.48 13.52 -4.36
C LEU A 442 -14.78 12.14 -4.41
N GLU A 443 -15.50 11.08 -4.10
CA GLU A 443 -14.96 9.72 -4.12
C GLU A 443 -14.48 9.33 -5.53
N LEU A 444 -15.27 9.60 -6.57
CA LEU A 444 -14.90 9.32 -7.96
C LEU A 444 -13.65 10.11 -8.39
N TYR A 445 -13.56 11.39 -8.01
CA TYR A 445 -12.41 12.23 -8.31
C TYR A 445 -11.16 11.74 -7.59
N ARG A 446 -11.26 11.36 -6.33
CA ARG A 446 -10.16 10.76 -5.57
C ARG A 446 -9.73 9.40 -6.15
N TRP A 447 -10.70 8.60 -6.55
CA TRP A 447 -10.44 7.31 -7.20
C TRP A 447 -9.62 7.50 -8.47
N LEU A 448 -10.10 8.38 -9.36
CA LEU A 448 -9.41 8.63 -10.64
C LEU A 448 -8.04 9.27 -10.42
N TYR A 449 -7.94 10.26 -9.53
CA TYR A 449 -6.67 10.86 -9.15
C TYR A 449 -5.69 9.80 -8.62
N THR A 450 -6.14 8.93 -7.74
CA THR A 450 -5.30 7.86 -7.20
C THR A 450 -4.86 6.90 -8.30
N ALA A 451 -5.76 6.47 -9.19
CA ALA A 451 -5.47 5.55 -10.28
C ALA A 451 -4.42 6.12 -11.25
N ILE A 452 -4.63 7.34 -11.74
CA ILE A 452 -3.72 7.94 -12.73
C ILE A 452 -2.35 8.28 -12.16
N THR A 453 -2.27 8.63 -10.88
CA THR A 453 -1.00 8.93 -10.21
C THR A 453 -0.15 7.69 -9.89
N ARG A 454 -0.66 6.49 -10.19
CA ARG A 454 0.14 5.25 -10.15
C ARG A 454 1.07 5.13 -11.36
N ALA A 455 0.76 5.82 -12.47
CA ALA A 455 1.58 5.81 -13.67
C ALA A 455 2.86 6.67 -13.50
N ARG A 456 4.02 6.09 -13.86
CA ARG A 456 5.30 6.82 -13.91
C ARG A 456 5.60 7.36 -15.30
N ARG A 457 5.32 6.56 -16.34
CA ARG A 457 5.72 6.85 -17.72
C ARG A 457 4.55 6.93 -18.68
N ARG A 458 3.59 6.01 -18.58
CA ARG A 458 2.45 5.91 -19.51
C ARG A 458 1.15 5.63 -18.79
N LEU A 459 0.14 6.36 -19.17
CA LEU A 459 -1.23 6.22 -18.75
C LEU A 459 -2.10 5.94 -19.96
N SER A 460 -2.76 4.81 -19.99
CA SER A 460 -3.75 4.42 -20.99
C SER A 460 -5.13 4.35 -20.34
N VAL A 461 -6.10 5.06 -20.87
CA VAL A 461 -7.49 5.01 -20.39
C VAL A 461 -8.30 4.17 -21.35
N ILE A 462 -9.00 3.17 -20.83
CA ILE A 462 -9.85 2.29 -21.63
C ILE A 462 -11.15 3.04 -21.94
N ASP A 463 -11.45 3.18 -23.23
CA ASP A 463 -12.71 3.77 -23.68
C ASP A 463 -13.86 2.80 -23.44
N THR A 464 -14.81 3.20 -22.62
CA THR A 464 -16.00 2.40 -22.30
C THR A 464 -17.30 3.00 -22.85
N GLU A 465 -17.18 4.10 -23.62
CA GLU A 465 -18.34 4.79 -24.22
C GLU A 465 -18.66 4.29 -25.65
N SER A 466 -17.93 3.31 -26.19
CA SER A 466 -18.15 2.71 -27.52
C SER A 466 -19.08 1.49 -27.48
#